data_434cbffa456e3b047bcf966cce1f039e
#
_entry.id   434cbffa456e3b047bcf966cce1f039e
#
_cell.length_a   1.000
_cell.length_b   1.000
_cell.length_c   1.000
_cell.angle_alpha   90.00
_cell.angle_beta   90.00
_cell.angle_gamma   90.00
#
_symmetry.space_group_name_H-M   'P 1'
#
loop_
_entity.id
_entity.type
_entity.pdbx_description
1 polymer ?
#
loop_
_entity_poly.entity_id
_entity_poly.type
_entity_poly.pdbx_seq_one_letter_code
_entity_poly.pdbx_strand_id
1 'polypeptide(L)'
;EQYVSLRRLGMEGLLMVCNERDGAVFLKELAAIPAGERVPVANHWGVSGGDLPRLAGKTLNELDFAVVQTYSFETPRNALARSLAERAMALFRQDDPSRIPSVVGLAHAYDLMHLVARAINRAASTDVAAVRTALENLPPYEGVIRRYAPAFTATRHEALGPDELFMARYTPDGRLLRIASPGS
;
A
#
# COMPACT_ATOMS: atom_id res chain seq x y z
N GLU A 1 -20.82 1.63 17.54
CA GLU A 1 -22.19 2.06 17.20
C GLU A 1 -22.43 2.05 15.68
N GLN A 2 -21.62 2.72 14.86
CA GLN A 2 -21.79 2.81 13.39
C GLN A 2 -21.86 1.44 12.73
N TYR A 3 -20.97 0.51 13.07
CA TYR A 3 -20.96 -0.83 12.53
C TYR A 3 -22.32 -1.55 12.73
N VAL A 4 -22.83 -1.51 13.95
CA VAL A 4 -24.13 -2.14 14.29
C VAL A 4 -25.28 -1.50 13.49
N SER A 5 -25.25 -0.18 13.33
CA SER A 5 -26.27 0.53 12.54
C SER A 5 -26.22 0.15 11.06
N LEU A 6 -25.01 0.05 10.48
CA LEU A 6 -24.82 -0.37 9.09
C LEU A 6 -25.25 -1.84 8.88
N ARG A 7 -24.95 -2.74 9.85
CA ARG A 7 -25.40 -4.13 9.79
C ARG A 7 -26.93 -4.24 9.77
N ARG A 8 -27.63 -3.44 10.57
CA ARG A 8 -29.11 -3.39 10.56
C ARG A 8 -29.68 -2.91 9.23
N LEU A 9 -28.92 -2.12 8.46
CA LEU A 9 -29.27 -1.68 7.11
C LEU A 9 -28.87 -2.68 6.01
N GLY A 10 -28.40 -3.87 6.37
CA GLY A 10 -28.07 -4.93 5.41
C GLY A 10 -26.62 -4.87 4.87
N MET A 11 -25.70 -4.23 5.58
CA MET A 11 -24.28 -4.22 5.17
C MET A 11 -23.73 -5.65 5.10
N GLU A 12 -23.17 -6.06 3.96
CA GLU A 12 -22.57 -7.37 3.70
C GLU A 12 -21.05 -7.33 3.63
N GLY A 13 -20.44 -6.14 3.53
CA GLY A 13 -18.99 -5.93 3.51
C GLY A 13 -18.66 -4.51 3.88
N LEU A 14 -17.43 -4.27 4.31
CA LEU A 14 -16.93 -2.96 4.73
C LEU A 14 -15.67 -2.58 3.97
N LEU A 15 -15.70 -1.43 3.29
CA LEU A 15 -14.51 -0.76 2.81
C LEU A 15 -14.08 0.30 3.83
N MET A 16 -12.90 0.15 4.38
CA MET A 16 -12.37 1.02 5.43
C MET A 16 -11.13 1.78 4.92
N VAL A 17 -11.02 3.05 5.29
CA VAL A 17 -9.83 3.87 5.04
C VAL A 17 -9.36 4.45 6.37
N CYS A 18 -8.27 3.91 6.89
CA CYS A 18 -7.68 4.36 8.15
C CYS A 18 -6.19 4.02 8.22
N ASN A 19 -5.50 4.58 9.20
CA ASN A 19 -4.14 4.21 9.56
C ASN A 19 -4.11 3.05 10.57
N GLU A 20 -2.92 2.51 10.84
CA GLU A 20 -2.71 1.29 11.62
C GLU A 20 -3.30 1.34 13.03
N ARG A 21 -3.26 2.49 13.72
CA ARG A 21 -3.75 2.61 15.11
C ARG A 21 -5.27 2.51 15.18
N ASP A 22 -5.96 3.28 14.34
CA ASP A 22 -7.42 3.27 14.27
C ASP A 22 -7.91 1.91 13.74
N GLY A 23 -7.20 1.37 12.73
CA GLY A 23 -7.45 0.04 12.20
C GLY A 23 -7.33 -1.05 13.26
N ALA A 24 -6.29 -1.02 14.09
CA ALA A 24 -6.10 -2.00 15.16
C ALA A 24 -7.23 -1.94 16.21
N VAL A 25 -7.68 -0.73 16.57
CA VAL A 25 -8.82 -0.56 17.49
C VAL A 25 -10.08 -1.16 16.87
N PHE A 26 -10.40 -0.77 15.62
CA PHE A 26 -11.57 -1.28 14.92
C PHE A 26 -11.55 -2.81 14.80
N LEU A 27 -10.43 -3.41 14.40
CA LEU A 27 -10.31 -4.86 14.23
C LEU A 27 -10.51 -5.61 15.55
N LYS A 28 -10.01 -5.08 16.68
CA LYS A 28 -10.25 -5.66 18.01
C LYS A 28 -11.72 -5.59 18.40
N GLU A 29 -12.37 -4.46 18.16
CA GLU A 29 -13.82 -4.31 18.41
C GLU A 29 -14.64 -5.25 17.52
N LEU A 30 -14.26 -5.38 16.24
CA LEU A 30 -14.91 -6.31 15.32
C LEU A 30 -14.72 -7.77 15.77
N ALA A 31 -13.54 -8.15 16.23
CA ALA A 31 -13.28 -9.49 16.73
C ALA A 31 -14.05 -9.83 18.03
N ALA A 32 -14.50 -8.83 18.78
CA ALA A 32 -15.36 -9.03 19.94
C ALA A 32 -16.84 -9.33 19.57
N ILE A 33 -17.23 -9.05 18.32
CA ILE A 33 -18.58 -9.37 17.80
C ILE A 33 -18.66 -10.88 17.49
N PRO A 34 -19.80 -11.56 17.70
CA PRO A 34 -19.97 -12.95 17.31
C PRO A 34 -19.62 -13.20 15.84
N ALA A 35 -18.94 -14.31 15.53
CA ALA A 35 -18.40 -14.57 14.19
C ALA A 35 -19.46 -14.51 13.07
N GLY A 36 -20.69 -14.98 13.33
CA GLY A 36 -21.79 -14.94 12.36
C GLY A 36 -22.36 -13.54 12.08
N GLU A 37 -21.97 -12.54 12.87
CA GLU A 37 -22.39 -11.14 12.70
C GLU A 37 -21.31 -10.27 12.05
N ARG A 38 -20.10 -10.81 11.84
CA ARG A 38 -18.99 -10.12 11.22
C ARG A 38 -19.15 -10.11 9.69
N VAL A 39 -18.67 -9.06 9.05
CA VAL A 39 -18.59 -8.98 7.59
C VAL A 39 -17.13 -8.92 7.15
N PRO A 40 -16.83 -9.30 5.89
CA PRO A 40 -15.52 -9.06 5.29
C PRO A 40 -15.14 -7.59 5.32
N VAL A 41 -13.87 -7.30 5.57
CA VAL A 41 -13.31 -5.94 5.60
C VAL A 41 -12.17 -5.83 4.61
N ALA A 42 -12.30 -4.89 3.69
CA ALA A 42 -11.19 -4.43 2.85
C ALA A 42 -10.68 -3.07 3.36
N ASN A 43 -9.38 -2.89 3.45
CA ASN A 43 -8.81 -1.62 3.89
C ASN A 43 -7.81 -1.07 2.86
N HIS A 44 -7.67 0.24 2.87
CA HIS A 44 -6.62 0.98 2.18
C HIS A 44 -5.24 0.64 2.78
N TRP A 45 -4.16 0.72 1.98
CA TRP A 45 -2.79 0.41 2.42
C TRP A 45 -2.28 1.24 3.61
N GLY A 46 -2.92 2.37 3.94
CA GLY A 46 -2.60 3.19 5.11
C GLY A 46 -2.58 2.40 6.41
N VAL A 47 -3.41 1.36 6.53
CA VAL A 47 -3.43 0.48 7.71
C VAL A 47 -2.14 -0.34 7.87
N SER A 48 -1.41 -0.59 6.78
CA SER A 48 -0.12 -1.30 6.79
C SER A 48 1.09 -0.36 6.98
N GLY A 49 0.85 0.92 7.31
CA GLY A 49 1.87 1.95 7.42
C GLY A 49 2.81 1.83 8.63
N GLY A 50 2.37 1.17 9.68
CA GLY A 50 3.11 1.03 10.94
C GLY A 50 3.26 -0.43 11.36
N ASP A 51 2.95 -0.71 12.61
CA ASP A 51 3.12 -2.03 13.24
C ASP A 51 1.75 -2.67 13.54
N LEU A 52 0.91 -2.78 12.54
CA LEU A 52 -0.43 -3.36 12.68
C LEU A 52 -0.40 -4.80 13.26
N PRO A 53 0.52 -5.70 12.84
CA PRO A 53 0.59 -7.05 13.42
C PRO A 53 0.79 -7.04 14.92
N ARG A 54 1.64 -6.17 15.46
CA ARG A 54 1.84 -6.04 16.90
C ARG A 54 0.64 -5.38 17.59
N LEU A 55 0.04 -4.37 16.96
CA LEU A 55 -1.09 -3.64 17.53
C LEU A 55 -2.37 -4.46 17.58
N ALA A 56 -2.71 -5.16 16.50
CA ALA A 56 -3.92 -5.97 16.39
C ALA A 56 -3.73 -7.40 16.92
N GLY A 57 -2.50 -7.93 16.87
CA GLY A 57 -2.19 -9.27 17.34
C GLY A 57 -2.94 -10.35 16.56
N LYS A 58 -3.40 -11.39 17.25
CA LYS A 58 -4.09 -12.53 16.66
C LYS A 58 -5.39 -12.16 15.93
N THR A 59 -6.02 -11.03 16.22
CA THR A 59 -7.28 -10.61 15.59
C THR A 59 -7.18 -10.47 14.08
N LEU A 60 -5.98 -10.19 13.55
CA LEU A 60 -5.74 -10.15 12.09
C LEU A 60 -6.07 -11.46 11.38
N ASN A 61 -5.95 -12.59 12.08
CA ASN A 61 -6.15 -13.94 11.53
C ASN A 61 -7.51 -14.54 11.93
N GLU A 62 -8.25 -13.87 12.81
CA GLU A 62 -9.60 -14.27 13.23
C GLU A 62 -10.69 -13.60 12.38
N LEU A 63 -10.31 -12.65 11.52
CA LEU A 63 -11.22 -11.83 10.72
C LEU A 63 -11.00 -12.07 9.22
N ASP A 64 -12.06 -11.94 8.44
CA ASP A 64 -11.95 -11.81 6.99
C ASP A 64 -11.51 -10.37 6.67
N PHE A 65 -10.20 -10.14 6.76
CA PHE A 65 -9.56 -8.84 6.61
C PHE A 65 -8.53 -8.86 5.50
N ALA A 66 -8.66 -7.96 4.55
CA ALA A 66 -7.74 -7.81 3.43
C ALA A 66 -7.33 -6.33 3.26
N VAL A 67 -6.15 -6.11 2.71
CA VAL A 67 -5.59 -4.78 2.49
C VAL A 67 -5.26 -4.62 1.02
N VAL A 68 -5.75 -3.53 0.40
CA VAL A 68 -5.34 -3.21 -0.97
C VAL A 68 -3.89 -2.73 -0.98
N GLN A 69 -3.12 -3.22 -1.92
CA GLN A 69 -1.71 -2.89 -2.12
C GLN A 69 -1.45 -2.54 -3.59
N THR A 70 -0.39 -1.79 -3.84
CA THR A 70 0.10 -1.47 -5.20
C THR A 70 1.52 -1.98 -5.43
N TYR A 71 2.19 -2.42 -4.37
CA TYR A 71 3.56 -2.92 -4.43
C TYR A 71 3.86 -3.92 -3.32
N SER A 72 4.76 -4.88 -3.62
CA SER A 72 5.33 -5.82 -2.65
C SER A 72 6.80 -6.08 -2.96
N PHE A 73 7.63 -6.19 -1.93
CA PHE A 73 9.04 -6.58 -2.06
C PHE A 73 9.24 -8.11 -2.12
N GLU A 74 8.21 -8.92 -2.06
CA GLU A 74 8.33 -10.38 -2.20
C GLU A 74 8.90 -10.79 -3.57
N THR A 75 8.50 -10.07 -4.62
CA THR A 75 8.93 -10.32 -6.00
C THR A 75 9.44 -9.03 -6.65
N PRO A 76 10.63 -8.54 -6.26
CA PRO A 76 11.18 -7.31 -6.78
C PRO A 76 11.47 -7.43 -8.28
N ARG A 77 10.93 -6.52 -9.09
CA ARG A 77 10.95 -6.59 -10.55
C ARG A 77 12.32 -6.33 -11.18
N ASN A 78 13.20 -5.61 -10.49
CA ASN A 78 14.51 -5.18 -11.03
C ASN A 78 15.58 -5.06 -9.94
N ALA A 79 16.81 -4.79 -10.32
CA ALA A 79 17.92 -4.65 -9.39
C ALA A 79 17.75 -3.48 -8.41
N LEU A 80 17.11 -2.37 -8.86
CA LEU A 80 16.82 -1.22 -8.01
C LEU A 80 15.86 -1.59 -6.88
N ALA A 81 14.80 -2.34 -7.19
CA ALA A 81 13.82 -2.83 -6.21
C ALA A 81 14.47 -3.78 -5.20
N ARG A 82 15.36 -4.67 -5.64
CA ARG A 82 16.11 -5.55 -4.74
C ARG A 82 17.02 -4.76 -3.79
N SER A 83 17.79 -3.82 -4.33
CA SER A 83 18.66 -2.97 -3.51
C SER A 83 17.89 -2.13 -2.50
N LEU A 84 16.71 -1.60 -2.88
CA LEU A 84 15.86 -0.86 -1.95
C LEU A 84 15.32 -1.80 -0.85
N ALA A 85 14.89 -3.01 -1.18
CA ALA A 85 14.43 -4.00 -0.20
C ALA A 85 15.53 -4.35 0.82
N GLU A 86 16.75 -4.62 0.36
CA GLU A 86 17.90 -4.93 1.23
C GLU A 86 18.20 -3.78 2.19
N ARG A 87 18.21 -2.54 1.69
CA ARG A 87 18.43 -1.33 2.51
C ARG A 87 17.30 -1.10 3.50
N ALA A 88 16.04 -1.34 3.08
CA ALA A 88 14.88 -1.23 3.95
C ALA A 88 14.89 -2.30 5.05
N MET A 89 15.20 -3.55 4.71
CA MET A 89 15.36 -4.63 5.70
C MET A 89 16.41 -4.27 6.74
N ALA A 90 17.58 -3.78 6.31
CA ALA A 90 18.62 -3.35 7.24
C ALA A 90 18.17 -2.19 8.14
N LEU A 91 17.51 -1.18 7.56
CA LEU A 91 17.02 0.00 8.30
C LEU A 91 15.95 -0.36 9.33
N PHE A 92 14.99 -1.20 8.95
CA PHE A 92 13.88 -1.61 9.79
C PHE A 92 14.16 -2.88 10.62
N ARG A 93 15.39 -3.42 10.53
CA ARG A 93 15.82 -4.64 11.23
C ARG A 93 14.89 -5.83 10.95
N GLN A 94 14.53 -6.00 9.68
CA GLN A 94 13.72 -7.12 9.21
C GLN A 94 14.61 -8.15 8.51
N ASP A 95 14.25 -9.40 8.62
CA ASP A 95 14.88 -10.55 7.95
C ASP A 95 14.09 -11.07 6.74
N ASP A 96 12.89 -10.52 6.53
CA ASP A 96 11.96 -10.90 5.48
C ASP A 96 11.37 -9.64 4.81
N PRO A 97 11.43 -9.50 3.48
CA PRO A 97 10.92 -8.33 2.78
C PRO A 97 9.40 -8.13 2.93
N SER A 98 8.63 -9.20 3.21
CA SER A 98 7.19 -9.12 3.48
C SER A 98 6.82 -8.50 4.84
N ARG A 99 7.83 -8.26 5.68
CA ARG A 99 7.71 -7.60 7.00
C ARG A 99 8.17 -6.15 7.01
N ILE A 100 8.65 -5.64 5.87
CA ILE A 100 9.03 -4.23 5.76
C ILE A 100 7.78 -3.38 6.03
N PRO A 101 7.80 -2.46 7.01
CA PRO A 101 6.65 -1.62 7.29
C PRO A 101 6.40 -0.63 6.16
N SER A 102 5.14 -0.32 5.89
CA SER A 102 4.75 0.67 4.88
C SER A 102 5.36 0.42 3.49
N VAL A 103 5.33 -0.81 3.01
CA VAL A 103 5.91 -1.22 1.72
C VAL A 103 5.46 -0.30 0.58
N VAL A 104 4.15 -0.03 0.49
CA VAL A 104 3.59 0.86 -0.54
C VAL A 104 4.12 2.28 -0.36
N GLY A 105 4.07 2.82 0.86
CA GLY A 105 4.57 4.17 1.15
C GLY A 105 6.04 4.34 0.82
N LEU A 106 6.87 3.36 1.19
CA LEU A 106 8.31 3.37 0.90
C LEU A 106 8.59 3.36 -0.61
N ALA A 107 7.95 2.45 -1.36
CA ALA A 107 8.17 2.30 -2.79
C ALA A 107 7.66 3.53 -3.57
N HIS A 108 6.48 4.05 -3.21
CA HIS A 108 5.93 5.27 -3.81
C HIS A 108 6.80 6.49 -3.53
N ALA A 109 7.19 6.69 -2.27
CA ALA A 109 8.06 7.83 -1.90
C ALA A 109 9.38 7.78 -2.65
N TYR A 110 9.99 6.60 -2.78
CA TYR A 110 11.23 6.43 -3.53
C TYR A 110 11.06 6.87 -5.00
N ASP A 111 10.09 6.29 -5.71
CA ASP A 111 9.88 6.61 -7.12
C ASP A 111 9.47 8.08 -7.32
N LEU A 112 8.58 8.62 -6.48
CA LEU A 112 8.13 10.02 -6.56
C LEU A 112 9.27 11.01 -6.32
N MET A 113 10.15 10.77 -5.34
CA MET A 113 11.31 11.62 -5.08
C MET A 113 12.27 11.65 -6.30
N HIS A 114 12.48 10.51 -6.94
CA HIS A 114 13.30 10.45 -8.14
C HIS A 114 12.63 11.14 -9.34
N LEU A 115 11.33 11.01 -9.53
CA LEU A 115 10.58 11.69 -10.59
C LEU A 115 10.63 13.22 -10.38
N VAL A 116 10.41 13.70 -9.15
CA VAL A 116 10.48 15.13 -8.83
C VAL A 116 11.89 15.67 -9.03
N ALA A 117 12.92 14.98 -8.55
CA ALA A 117 14.30 15.40 -8.75
C ALA A 117 14.68 15.51 -10.24
N ARG A 118 14.23 14.54 -11.07
CA ARG A 118 14.42 14.59 -12.53
C ARG A 118 13.67 15.76 -13.17
N ALA A 119 12.48 16.09 -12.69
CA ALA A 119 11.68 17.20 -13.19
C ALA A 119 12.36 18.56 -12.87
N ILE A 120 12.84 18.73 -11.65
CA ILE A 120 13.57 19.94 -11.22
C ILE A 120 14.84 20.10 -12.07
N ASN A 121 15.62 19.04 -12.24
CA ASN A 121 16.83 19.08 -13.07
C ASN A 121 16.51 19.41 -14.54
N ARG A 122 15.43 18.87 -15.09
CA ARG A 122 14.99 19.15 -16.46
C ARG A 122 14.48 20.58 -16.61
N ALA A 123 13.74 21.08 -15.63
CA ALA A 123 13.22 22.46 -15.61
C ALA A 123 14.33 23.49 -15.36
N ALA A 124 15.49 23.06 -14.81
CA ALA A 124 16.53 23.94 -14.26
C ALA A 124 15.96 25.02 -13.32
N SER A 125 14.87 24.69 -12.60
CA SER A 125 14.10 25.61 -11.77
C SER A 125 13.33 24.85 -10.70
N THR A 126 13.02 25.52 -9.59
CA THR A 126 12.08 25.06 -8.56
C THR A 126 10.72 25.74 -8.65
N ASP A 127 10.51 26.57 -9.69
CA ASP A 127 9.18 27.13 -9.95
C ASP A 127 8.14 26.04 -10.20
N VAL A 128 7.00 26.13 -9.56
CA VAL A 128 5.97 25.09 -9.55
C VAL A 128 5.44 24.80 -10.96
N ALA A 129 5.22 25.85 -11.78
CA ALA A 129 4.69 25.68 -13.11
C ALA A 129 5.73 25.03 -14.05
N ALA A 130 7.00 25.43 -13.92
CA ALA A 130 8.11 24.84 -14.68
C ALA A 130 8.33 23.36 -14.31
N VAL A 131 8.32 23.02 -13.01
CA VAL A 131 8.47 21.65 -12.52
C VAL A 131 7.28 20.79 -12.94
N ARG A 132 6.05 21.28 -12.88
CA ARG A 132 4.86 20.59 -13.36
C ARG A 132 4.97 20.26 -14.86
N THR A 133 5.31 21.25 -15.69
CA THR A 133 5.52 21.04 -17.14
C THR A 133 6.60 20.00 -17.38
N ALA A 134 7.69 20.02 -16.63
CA ALA A 134 8.75 19.03 -16.73
C ALA A 134 8.30 17.62 -16.32
N LEU A 135 7.49 17.47 -15.24
CA LEU A 135 6.92 16.19 -14.82
C LEU A 135 6.05 15.55 -15.89
N GLU A 136 5.20 16.36 -16.56
CA GLU A 136 4.31 15.92 -17.62
C GLU A 136 5.06 15.49 -18.91
N ASN A 137 6.34 15.84 -19.02
CA ASN A 137 7.19 15.60 -20.20
C ASN A 137 8.48 14.83 -19.86
N LEU A 138 8.52 14.09 -18.75
CA LEU A 138 9.69 13.30 -18.39
C LEU A 138 9.93 12.16 -19.40
N PRO A 139 11.20 11.90 -19.75
CA PRO A 139 11.55 10.69 -20.46
C PRO A 139 11.26 9.44 -19.62
N PRO A 140 11.20 8.25 -20.26
CA PRO A 140 10.99 7.01 -19.52
C PRO A 140 11.95 6.85 -18.35
N TYR A 141 11.42 6.37 -17.22
CA TYR A 141 12.14 6.14 -15.97
C TYR A 141 11.86 4.73 -15.44
N GLU A 142 12.91 3.96 -15.15
CA GLU A 142 12.81 2.68 -14.47
C GLU A 142 12.74 2.93 -12.95
N GLY A 143 11.54 2.81 -12.39
CA GLY A 143 11.31 2.93 -10.96
C GLY A 143 11.38 1.58 -10.23
N VAL A 144 11.15 1.63 -8.94
CA VAL A 144 11.02 0.45 -8.09
C VAL A 144 9.71 -0.27 -8.39
N ILE A 145 8.61 0.49 -8.53
CA ILE A 145 7.27 -0.07 -8.74
C ILE A 145 7.11 -0.54 -10.18
N ARG A 146 7.48 0.32 -11.13
CA ARG A 146 7.32 0.07 -12.57
C ARG A 146 8.23 0.94 -13.42
N ARG A 147 8.25 0.62 -14.73
CA ARG A 147 8.73 1.57 -15.73
C ARG A 147 7.65 2.61 -16.00
N TYR A 148 7.96 3.88 -15.83
CA TYR A 148 7.11 5.03 -16.15
C TYR A 148 7.46 5.56 -17.54
N ALA A 149 6.46 5.70 -18.43
CA ALA A 149 6.71 6.13 -19.81
C ALA A 149 5.48 6.82 -20.46
N PRO A 150 5.15 8.07 -20.19
CA PRO A 150 5.57 8.90 -19.05
C PRO A 150 4.83 8.57 -17.76
N ALA A 151 5.33 9.05 -16.60
CA ALA A 151 4.63 8.91 -15.32
C ALA A 151 3.34 9.72 -15.29
N PHE A 152 3.39 10.96 -15.75
CA PHE A 152 2.28 11.90 -15.80
C PHE A 152 2.14 12.54 -17.17
N THR A 153 0.95 13.06 -17.47
CA THR A 153 0.68 13.89 -18.67
C THR A 153 -0.24 15.05 -18.25
N ALA A 154 -0.46 16.01 -19.13
CA ALA A 154 -1.38 17.12 -18.87
C ALA A 154 -2.83 16.67 -18.54
N THR A 155 -3.22 15.45 -18.97
CA THR A 155 -4.57 14.89 -18.79
C THR A 155 -4.62 13.65 -17.92
N ARG A 156 -3.46 13.12 -17.49
CA ARG A 156 -3.36 11.95 -16.62
C ARG A 156 -2.37 12.24 -15.50
N HIS A 157 -2.88 12.37 -14.28
CA HIS A 157 -2.12 12.72 -13.09
C HIS A 157 -1.87 11.52 -12.16
N GLU A 158 -2.37 10.34 -12.51
CA GLU A 158 -2.12 9.08 -11.83
C GLU A 158 -0.98 8.34 -12.53
N ALA A 159 0.07 8.02 -11.77
CA ALA A 159 1.23 7.29 -12.28
C ALA A 159 1.00 5.78 -12.33
N LEU A 160 0.04 5.26 -11.57
CA LEU A 160 -0.36 3.85 -11.52
C LEU A 160 -1.77 3.68 -12.05
N GLY A 161 -2.06 2.53 -12.63
CA GLY A 161 -3.39 2.15 -13.09
C GLY A 161 -4.03 1.08 -12.20
N PRO A 162 -5.26 0.69 -12.48
CA PRO A 162 -5.96 -0.36 -11.72
C PRO A 162 -5.25 -1.72 -11.81
N ASP A 163 -4.47 -1.98 -12.86
CA ASP A 163 -3.72 -3.23 -13.04
C ASP A 163 -2.59 -3.42 -12.04
N GLU A 164 -2.15 -2.36 -11.37
CA GLU A 164 -1.18 -2.44 -10.29
C GLU A 164 -1.81 -2.75 -8.92
N LEU A 165 -3.13 -2.71 -8.81
CA LEU A 165 -3.82 -3.00 -7.55
C LEU A 165 -3.91 -4.51 -7.31
N PHE A 166 -3.72 -4.91 -6.06
CA PHE A 166 -3.98 -6.27 -5.62
C PHE A 166 -4.37 -6.30 -4.15
N MET A 167 -5.02 -7.38 -3.74
CA MET A 167 -5.36 -7.62 -2.35
C MET A 167 -4.27 -8.44 -1.66
N ALA A 168 -4.01 -8.12 -0.39
CA ALA A 168 -3.07 -8.85 0.46
C ALA A 168 -3.71 -9.15 1.81
N ARG A 169 -3.19 -10.19 2.50
CA ARG A 169 -3.58 -10.58 3.85
C ARG A 169 -2.36 -10.75 4.74
N TYR A 170 -2.55 -10.49 6.02
CA TYR A 170 -1.55 -10.81 7.03
C TYR A 170 -1.60 -12.30 7.35
N THR A 171 -0.41 -12.91 7.43
CA THR A 171 -0.22 -14.26 7.95
C THR A 171 -0.09 -14.24 9.48
N PRO A 172 -0.23 -15.40 10.16
CA PRO A 172 -0.08 -15.48 11.62
C PRO A 172 1.27 -14.98 12.15
N ASP A 173 2.32 -15.08 11.35
CA ASP A 173 3.66 -14.60 11.67
C ASP A 173 3.91 -13.13 11.25
N GLY A 174 2.86 -12.41 10.81
CA GLY A 174 2.87 -10.97 10.56
C GLY A 174 3.36 -10.54 9.18
N ARG A 175 3.57 -11.47 8.23
CA ARG A 175 3.89 -11.13 6.84
C ARG A 175 2.64 -10.65 6.09
N LEU A 176 2.79 -9.68 5.20
CA LEU A 176 1.72 -9.21 4.34
C LEU A 176 1.89 -9.80 2.93
N LEU A 177 1.10 -10.81 2.60
CA LEU A 177 1.23 -11.58 1.36
C LEU A 177 0.07 -11.32 0.40
N ARG A 178 0.37 -11.33 -0.91
CA ARG A 178 -0.65 -11.21 -1.95
C ARG A 178 -1.64 -12.39 -1.86
N ILE A 179 -2.93 -12.07 -1.99
CA ILE A 179 -3.97 -13.09 -2.16
C ILE A 179 -3.99 -13.51 -3.64
N ALA A 180 -3.98 -14.81 -3.90
CA ALA A 180 -4.15 -15.32 -5.26
C ALA A 180 -5.51 -14.88 -5.81
N SER A 181 -5.54 -14.39 -7.06
CA SER A 181 -6.80 -14.09 -7.72
C SER A 181 -7.57 -15.39 -7.97
N PRO A 182 -8.91 -15.42 -7.77
CA PRO A 182 -9.70 -16.57 -8.17
C PRO A 182 -9.51 -16.80 -9.67
N GLY A 183 -8.84 -17.88 -10.07
CA GLY A 183 -8.65 -18.26 -11.48
C GLY A 183 -7.29 -17.93 -12.11
N SER A 184 -6.24 -17.66 -11.30
CA SER A 184 -4.84 -17.60 -11.76
C SER A 184 -4.12 -18.93 -11.51
#